data_5329a98d40f89e01bb6d4f888addc6d9
#
_entry.id   5329a98d40f89e01bb6d4f888addc6d9
#
_cell.length_a   1.000
_cell.length_b   1.000
_cell.length_c   1.000
_cell.angle_alpha   90.00
_cell.angle_beta   90.00
_cell.angle_gamma   90.00
#
_symmetry.space_group_name_H-M   'P 1'
#
loop_
_entity.id
_entity.type
_entity.pdbx_description
1 polymer ?
#
loop_
_entity_poly.entity_id
_entity_poly.type
_entity_poly.pdbx_seq_one_letter_code
_entity_poly.pdbx_strand_id
1 'polypeptide(L)'
;QFEKMKSSSILINTARGELIDQAALVDALKNNKIAGAGLDTFSSEPPEKDNPLWELPNLVVTPHIGANTTDSRNRVGLLALEQIMSIWNGQLLNPRAIANWKLLNS
;
A
#
# COMPACT_ATOMS: atom_id res chain seq x y z
N GLN A 1 -0.91 10.26 16.63
CA GLN A 1 0.04 9.16 16.55
C GLN A 1 1.47 9.69 16.37
N PHE A 2 1.72 10.62 15.44
CA PHE A 2 3.07 11.17 15.19
C PHE A 2 3.72 11.76 16.42
N GLU A 3 2.99 12.44 17.29
CA GLU A 3 3.51 13.02 18.53
C GLU A 3 4.00 11.98 19.55
N LYS A 4 3.59 10.73 19.38
CA LYS A 4 4.02 9.62 20.25
C LYS A 4 5.21 8.85 19.68
N MET A 5 5.62 9.16 18.45
CA MET A 5 6.78 8.54 17.81
C MET A 5 8.07 9.21 18.29
N LYS A 6 9.17 8.46 18.24
CA LYS A 6 10.49 9.04 18.49
C LYS A 6 10.86 9.96 17.33
N SER A 7 11.55 11.05 17.59
CA SER A 7 12.03 11.97 16.55
C SER A 7 12.99 11.30 15.54
N SER A 8 13.61 10.19 15.92
CA SER A 8 14.46 9.38 15.04
C SER A 8 13.68 8.34 14.20
N SER A 9 12.35 8.23 14.36
CA SER A 9 11.54 7.26 13.62
C SER A 9 11.44 7.61 12.15
N ILE A 10 11.40 6.57 11.31
CA ILE A 10 11.06 6.66 9.89
C ILE A 10 9.75 5.92 9.68
N LEU A 11 8.77 6.58 9.04
CA LEU A 11 7.51 5.97 8.65
C LEU A 11 7.65 5.40 7.23
N ILE A 12 7.19 4.16 7.01
CA ILE A 12 7.13 3.59 5.66
C ILE A 12 5.71 3.10 5.39
N ASN A 13 5.12 3.53 4.27
CA ASN A 13 3.81 3.07 3.81
C ASN A 13 3.90 2.54 2.38
N THR A 14 3.81 1.23 2.24
CA THR A 14 3.71 0.52 0.97
C THR A 14 2.36 -0.21 0.83
N ALA A 15 1.39 0.15 1.65
CA ALA A 15 0.09 -0.51 1.70
C ALA A 15 -0.99 0.30 0.97
N ARG A 16 -1.51 1.34 1.61
CA ARG A 16 -2.53 2.24 1.02
C ARG A 16 -2.37 3.65 1.57
N GLY A 17 -2.56 4.66 0.71
CA GLY A 17 -2.42 6.07 1.08
C GLY A 17 -3.38 6.51 2.17
N GLU A 18 -4.61 6.00 2.15
CA GLU A 18 -5.67 6.34 3.10
C GLU A 18 -5.38 5.91 4.55
N LEU A 19 -4.35 5.10 4.77
CA LEU A 19 -3.92 4.72 6.13
C LEU A 19 -3.23 5.86 6.87
N ILE A 20 -2.84 6.92 6.15
CA ILE A 20 -2.11 8.05 6.68
C ILE A 20 -2.90 9.33 6.41
N ASP A 21 -3.13 10.12 7.45
CA ASP A 21 -3.53 11.51 7.30
C ASP A 21 -2.35 12.30 6.72
N GLN A 22 -2.47 12.67 5.44
CA GLN A 22 -1.40 13.34 4.70
C GLN A 22 -1.05 14.70 5.32
N ALA A 23 -2.04 15.47 5.79
CA ALA A 23 -1.79 16.77 6.38
C ALA A 23 -1.01 16.64 7.69
N ALA A 24 -1.37 15.65 8.51
CA ALA A 24 -0.63 15.34 9.73
C ALA A 24 0.79 14.83 9.46
N LEU A 25 1.00 14.07 8.38
CA LEU A 25 2.34 13.62 7.96
C LEU A 25 3.20 14.81 7.51
N VAL A 26 2.65 15.71 6.70
CA VAL A 26 3.35 16.93 6.25
C VAL A 26 3.79 17.76 7.46
N ASP A 27 2.90 17.99 8.42
CA ASP A 27 3.23 18.71 9.66
C ASP A 27 4.32 18.00 10.46
N ALA A 28 4.23 16.69 10.60
CA ALA A 28 5.21 15.88 11.33
C ALA A 28 6.62 15.94 10.70
N LEU A 29 6.69 15.91 9.36
CA LEU A 29 7.96 15.98 8.63
C LEU A 29 8.54 17.41 8.63
N LYS A 30 7.72 18.43 8.37
CA LYS A 30 8.14 19.85 8.41
C LYS A 30 8.70 20.26 9.78
N ASN A 31 8.10 19.77 10.85
CA ASN A 31 8.49 20.10 12.22
C ASN A 31 9.48 19.08 12.83
N ASN A 32 10.04 18.17 12.03
CA ASN A 32 10.98 17.13 12.48
C ASN A 32 10.48 16.32 13.69
N LYS A 33 9.16 16.11 13.79
CA LYS A 33 8.55 15.23 14.80
C LYS A 33 8.95 13.77 14.58
N ILE A 34 9.22 13.40 13.30
CA ILE A 34 9.84 12.15 12.88
C ILE A 34 10.99 12.45 11.92
N ALA A 35 11.94 11.55 11.80
CA ALA A 35 13.15 11.75 10.99
C ALA A 35 12.85 11.78 9.49
N GLY A 36 11.87 10.99 9.03
CA GLY A 36 11.56 10.91 7.62
C GLY A 36 10.39 9.98 7.33
N ALA A 37 10.01 9.91 6.04
CA ALA A 37 9.03 8.94 5.58
C ALA A 37 9.37 8.39 4.20
N GLY A 38 8.87 7.17 3.92
CA GLY A 38 8.86 6.54 2.60
C GLY A 38 7.43 6.18 2.20
N LEU A 39 6.94 6.68 1.06
CA LEU A 39 5.59 6.42 0.56
C LEU A 39 5.66 5.79 -0.83
N ASP A 40 4.99 4.65 -0.99
CA ASP A 40 4.77 4.01 -2.30
C ASP A 40 3.32 4.20 -2.78
N THR A 41 2.44 4.64 -1.89
CA THR A 41 1.00 4.79 -2.17
C THR A 41 0.47 6.13 -1.65
N PHE A 42 -0.51 6.70 -2.36
CA PHE A 42 -1.15 7.97 -2.05
C PHE A 42 -2.66 7.81 -1.98
N SER A 43 -3.34 8.69 -1.25
CA SER A 43 -4.81 8.69 -1.16
C SER A 43 -5.49 9.06 -2.49
N SER A 44 -4.81 9.84 -3.34
CA SER A 44 -5.17 10.08 -4.73
C SER A 44 -4.00 9.64 -5.62
N GLU A 45 -4.26 8.79 -6.60
CA GLU A 45 -3.24 8.30 -7.54
C GLU A 45 -3.70 8.53 -8.99
N PRO A 46 -2.93 9.30 -9.76
CA PRO A 46 -1.67 9.98 -9.41
C PRO A 46 -1.90 11.14 -8.42
N PRO A 47 -0.93 11.41 -7.52
CA PRO A 47 -1.01 12.55 -6.63
C PRO A 47 -0.89 13.87 -7.40
N GLU A 48 -1.50 14.93 -6.86
CA GLU A 48 -1.55 16.24 -7.50
C GLU A 48 -0.14 16.84 -7.68
N LYS A 49 0.02 17.65 -8.74
CA LYS A 49 1.33 18.24 -9.08
C LYS A 49 1.85 19.23 -8.03
N ASP A 50 0.95 19.89 -7.33
CA ASP A 50 1.20 20.86 -6.27
C ASP A 50 1.07 20.27 -4.86
N ASN A 51 1.15 18.95 -4.75
CA ASN A 51 1.07 18.26 -3.47
C ASN A 51 2.21 18.71 -2.54
N PRO A 52 1.88 19.18 -1.31
CA PRO A 52 2.88 19.71 -0.36
C PRO A 52 3.94 18.70 0.09
N LEU A 53 3.74 17.42 -0.19
CA LEU A 53 4.73 16.37 0.04
C LEU A 53 6.00 16.56 -0.81
N TRP A 54 5.90 17.18 -2.00
CA TRP A 54 7.03 17.34 -2.92
C TRP A 54 8.11 18.30 -2.41
N GLU A 55 7.77 19.17 -1.47
CA GLU A 55 8.69 20.12 -0.88
C GLU A 55 9.48 19.57 0.32
N LEU A 56 9.23 18.31 0.72
CA LEU A 56 9.79 17.75 1.94
C LEU A 56 11.12 17.02 1.64
N PRO A 57 12.26 17.51 2.18
CA PRO A 57 13.57 16.93 1.92
C PRO A 57 13.79 15.58 2.62
N ASN A 58 12.96 15.26 3.62
CA ASN A 58 13.02 14.03 4.41
C ASN A 58 11.92 13.02 4.00
N LEU A 59 11.42 13.12 2.77
CA LEU A 59 10.46 12.19 2.18
C LEU A 59 11.08 11.51 0.95
N VAL A 60 10.90 10.19 0.86
CA VAL A 60 11.16 9.39 -0.33
C VAL A 60 9.85 8.85 -0.86
N VAL A 61 9.65 8.94 -2.18
CA VAL A 61 8.43 8.43 -2.82
C VAL A 61 8.74 7.50 -3.98
N THR A 62 7.87 6.51 -4.19
CA THR A 62 7.89 5.61 -5.33
C THR A 62 6.48 5.53 -5.94
N PRO A 63 6.34 5.26 -7.26
CA PRO A 63 5.06 5.35 -7.97
C PRO A 63 4.25 4.05 -7.89
N HIS A 64 3.92 3.59 -6.67
CA HIS A 64 3.12 2.39 -6.38
C HIS A 64 3.69 1.12 -7.05
N ILE A 65 4.96 0.88 -6.80
CA ILE A 65 5.71 -0.22 -7.42
C ILE A 65 6.21 -1.28 -6.42
N GLY A 66 5.85 -1.17 -5.15
CA GLY A 66 6.34 -2.07 -4.09
C GLY A 66 6.07 -3.55 -4.35
N ALA A 67 4.97 -3.88 -5.04
CA ALA A 67 4.65 -5.24 -5.45
C ALA A 67 5.09 -5.57 -6.90
N ASN A 68 5.73 -4.64 -7.62
CA ASN A 68 6.00 -4.76 -9.04
C ASN A 68 7.35 -5.45 -9.33
N THR A 69 7.54 -6.65 -8.77
CA THR A 69 8.69 -7.51 -9.07
C THR A 69 8.29 -8.62 -10.05
N THR A 70 9.26 -9.17 -10.79
CA THR A 70 9.04 -10.31 -11.69
C THR A 70 8.42 -11.50 -10.94
N ASP A 71 8.95 -11.82 -9.76
CA ASP A 71 8.46 -12.92 -8.94
C ASP A 71 7.03 -12.69 -8.45
N SER A 72 6.71 -11.47 -8.02
CA SER A 72 5.37 -11.12 -7.56
C SER A 72 4.35 -11.23 -8.69
N ARG A 73 4.67 -10.68 -9.86
CA ARG A 73 3.81 -10.75 -11.05
C ARG A 73 3.54 -12.20 -11.47
N ASN A 74 4.60 -13.02 -11.57
CA ASN A 74 4.46 -14.43 -11.93
C ASN A 74 3.62 -15.19 -10.90
N ARG A 75 3.85 -14.97 -9.62
CA ARG A 75 3.11 -15.61 -8.54
C ARG A 75 1.64 -15.24 -8.55
N VAL A 76 1.32 -13.95 -8.68
CA VAL A 76 -0.07 -13.48 -8.75
C VAL A 76 -0.79 -14.06 -9.96
N GLY A 77 -0.13 -14.07 -11.14
CA GLY A 77 -0.70 -14.63 -12.36
C GLY A 77 -0.98 -16.15 -12.24
N LEU A 78 -0.03 -16.90 -11.70
CA LEU A 78 -0.18 -18.34 -11.49
C LEU A 78 -1.30 -18.65 -10.48
N LEU A 79 -1.32 -17.96 -9.33
CA LEU A 79 -2.36 -18.14 -8.32
C LEU A 79 -3.76 -17.80 -8.85
N ALA A 80 -3.89 -16.74 -9.65
CA ALA A 80 -5.16 -16.39 -10.28
C ALA A 80 -5.61 -17.47 -11.25
N LEU A 81 -4.70 -17.99 -12.10
CA LEU A 81 -5.00 -19.08 -13.02
C LEU A 81 -5.40 -20.36 -12.29
N GLU A 82 -4.67 -20.75 -11.26
CA GLU A 82 -4.99 -21.91 -10.43
C GLU A 82 -6.38 -21.81 -9.80
N GLN A 83 -6.77 -20.63 -9.28
CA GLN A 83 -8.10 -20.41 -8.73
C GLN A 83 -9.19 -20.53 -9.82
N ILE A 84 -8.99 -19.93 -10.99
CA ILE A 84 -9.94 -19.99 -12.10
C ILE A 84 -10.12 -21.46 -12.56
N MET A 85 -9.04 -22.18 -12.76
CA MET A 85 -9.08 -23.59 -13.18
C MET A 85 -9.75 -24.48 -12.13
N SER A 86 -9.51 -24.21 -10.86
CA SER A 86 -10.13 -24.92 -9.76
C SER A 86 -11.65 -24.73 -9.75
N ILE A 87 -12.10 -23.48 -9.86
CA ILE A 87 -13.53 -23.15 -9.92
C ILE A 87 -14.17 -23.81 -11.14
N TRP A 88 -13.52 -23.75 -12.30
CA TRP A 88 -14.00 -24.39 -13.53
C TRP A 88 -14.21 -25.90 -13.37
N ASN A 89 -13.31 -26.55 -12.62
CA ASN A 89 -13.38 -27.98 -12.33
C ASN A 89 -14.28 -28.33 -11.12
N GLY A 90 -15.03 -27.37 -10.57
CA GLY A 90 -15.89 -27.57 -9.40
C GLY A 90 -15.13 -27.77 -8.10
N GLN A 91 -13.86 -27.35 -8.04
CA GLN A 91 -13.00 -27.46 -6.86
C GLN A 91 -12.61 -26.06 -6.36
N LEU A 92 -12.55 -25.88 -5.05
CA LEU A 92 -12.09 -24.64 -4.42
C LEU A 92 -10.84 -24.92 -3.60
N LEU A 93 -9.70 -24.39 -4.07
CA LEU A 93 -8.40 -24.61 -3.42
C LEU A 93 -8.26 -23.82 -2.12
N ASN A 94 -8.66 -22.54 -2.11
CA ASN A 94 -8.51 -21.67 -0.95
C ASN A 94 -9.66 -20.67 -0.82
N PRO A 95 -10.58 -20.90 0.12
CA PRO A 95 -11.69 -19.97 0.37
C PRO A 95 -11.26 -18.52 0.68
N ARG A 96 -10.08 -18.33 1.29
CA ARG A 96 -9.54 -17.00 1.62
C ARG A 96 -9.09 -16.20 0.39
N ALA A 97 -8.87 -16.86 -0.75
CA ALA A 97 -8.53 -16.22 -2.01
C ALA A 97 -9.75 -15.71 -2.78
N ILE A 98 -10.97 -15.94 -2.27
CA ILE A 98 -12.23 -15.58 -2.92
C ILE A 98 -12.92 -14.51 -2.09
N ALA A 99 -12.97 -13.28 -2.62
CA ALA A 99 -13.49 -12.11 -1.93
C ALA A 99 -14.97 -12.28 -1.51
N ASN A 100 -15.77 -12.94 -2.34
CA ASN A 100 -17.21 -13.19 -2.13
C ASN A 100 -17.53 -14.61 -1.68
N TRP A 101 -16.58 -15.33 -1.05
CA TRP A 101 -16.75 -16.71 -0.60
C TRP A 101 -18.04 -16.96 0.18
N LYS A 102 -18.42 -16.03 1.07
CA LYS A 102 -19.64 -16.17 1.89
C LYS A 102 -20.92 -16.19 1.06
N LEU A 103 -20.93 -15.50 -0.10
CA LEU A 103 -22.10 -15.46 -0.99
C LEU A 103 -22.23 -16.73 -1.82
N LEU A 104 -21.11 -17.42 -2.08
CA LEU A 104 -21.09 -18.66 -2.87
C LEU A 104 -21.48 -19.90 -2.09
N ASN A 105 -21.55 -19.79 -0.75
CA ASN A 105 -21.85 -20.89 0.17
C ASN A 105 -23.04 -20.59 1.11
N SER A 106 -23.89 -19.62 0.74
CA SER A 106 -25.15 -19.29 1.41
C SER A 106 -26.35 -20.00 0.80
#